data_0affa98e215416e8084e1d351bd1f365
#
_entry.id   0affa98e215416e8084e1d351bd1f365
#
_cell.length_a   1.000
_cell.length_b   1.000
_cell.length_c   1.000
_cell.angle_alpha   90.00
_cell.angle_beta   90.00
_cell.angle_gamma   90.00
#
_symmetry.space_group_name_H-M   'P 1'
#
loop_
_entity.id
_entity.type
_entity.pdbx_description
1 polymer ?
#
loop_
_entity_poly.entity_id
_entity_poly.type
_entity_poly.pdbx_seq_one_letter_code
_entity_poly.pdbx_strand_id
1 'polypeptide(L)'
;MVVGATSAIAHETAKCFARDGAEFFLVARNAEKLDDVSNDLKVRGAKRVETFLLDINDLERHEELVDAAVLALDGLDAVLISHGTLGDQQKCQLSVSETLKEFTTNCTSVIALLTLLANYFEQQKRGCIAVVSSVAGDRGRKSNYVYGSAKAAVSAFLSGLRGRLASAGVTVITVKPGLVDTPMTASLRKGLLFASAGKVGEGIYQAIMKKREVVYIPWFWRPIMMIVRSIPEAVFKKLSF
;
A
#
# COMPACT_ATOMS: atom_id res chain seq x y z
N MET A 1 3.92 11.41 -4.83
CA MET A 1 3.74 11.30 -3.37
C MET A 1 3.85 9.84 -2.93
N VAL A 2 4.54 9.54 -1.81
CA VAL A 2 4.69 8.18 -1.26
C VAL A 2 4.35 8.19 0.22
N VAL A 3 3.26 7.52 0.61
CA VAL A 3 2.78 7.39 2.00
C VAL A 3 3.23 6.06 2.58
N GLY A 4 3.89 6.10 3.73
CA GLY A 4 4.63 4.97 4.29
C GLY A 4 5.97 4.77 3.58
N ALA A 5 6.67 5.87 3.28
CA ALA A 5 7.90 5.89 2.50
C ALA A 5 9.03 5.02 3.07
N THR A 6 9.03 4.80 4.38
CA THR A 6 10.01 3.94 5.09
C THR A 6 9.69 2.44 5.00
N SER A 7 8.58 2.05 4.35
CA SER A 7 8.31 0.63 4.06
C SER A 7 9.29 0.13 3.00
N ALA A 8 9.83 -1.07 3.18
CA ALA A 8 10.79 -1.65 2.23
C ALA A 8 10.22 -1.70 0.80
N ILE A 9 8.93 -2.02 0.65
CA ILE A 9 8.26 -2.06 -0.66
C ILE A 9 8.17 -0.66 -1.27
N ALA A 10 7.78 0.35 -0.48
CA ALA A 10 7.68 1.73 -0.95
C ALA A 10 9.04 2.28 -1.38
N HIS A 11 10.07 2.06 -0.55
CA HIS A 11 11.42 2.50 -0.83
C HIS A 11 11.96 1.88 -2.12
N GLU A 12 11.82 0.56 -2.31
CA GLU A 12 12.23 -0.10 -3.54
C GLU A 12 11.45 0.38 -4.78
N THR A 13 10.16 0.69 -4.62
CA THR A 13 9.37 1.31 -5.70
C THR A 13 9.87 2.72 -6.02
N ALA A 14 10.12 3.54 -5.00
CA ALA A 14 10.63 4.90 -5.17
C ALA A 14 12.00 4.94 -5.84
N LYS A 15 12.89 3.96 -5.56
CA LYS A 15 14.18 3.82 -6.26
C LYS A 15 14.04 3.69 -7.77
N CYS A 16 13.00 3.01 -8.25
CA CYS A 16 12.74 2.90 -9.69
C CYS A 16 12.40 4.26 -10.30
N PHE A 17 11.51 5.01 -9.66
CA PHE A 17 11.15 6.36 -10.11
C PHE A 17 12.29 7.38 -9.97
N ALA A 18 13.14 7.25 -8.94
CA ALA A 18 14.29 8.13 -8.75
C ALA A 18 15.27 8.03 -9.92
N ARG A 19 15.52 6.82 -10.47
CA ARG A 19 16.35 6.64 -11.68
C ARG A 19 15.80 7.36 -12.90
N ASP A 20 14.48 7.55 -12.97
CA ASP A 20 13.82 8.31 -14.04
C ASP A 20 13.78 9.82 -13.74
N GLY A 21 14.42 10.28 -12.67
CA GLY A 21 14.46 11.69 -12.28
C GLY A 21 13.14 12.22 -11.73
N ALA A 22 12.33 11.38 -11.09
CA ALA A 22 11.07 11.82 -10.48
C ALA A 22 11.29 12.77 -9.30
N GLU A 23 10.26 13.56 -9.00
CA GLU A 23 10.16 14.37 -7.79
C GLU A 23 9.30 13.67 -6.75
N PHE A 24 9.66 13.82 -5.47
CA PHE A 24 9.03 13.06 -4.39
C PHE A 24 8.53 13.96 -3.27
N PHE A 25 7.36 13.58 -2.73
CA PHE A 25 6.87 14.01 -1.43
C PHE A 25 6.70 12.74 -0.59
N LEU A 26 7.57 12.56 0.40
CA LEU A 26 7.69 11.34 1.20
C LEU A 26 7.03 11.53 2.56
N VAL A 27 6.18 10.61 2.95
CA VAL A 27 5.42 10.66 4.20
C VAL A 27 5.73 9.45 5.07
N ALA A 28 6.17 9.67 6.30
CA ALA A 28 6.35 8.64 7.32
C ALA A 28 6.33 9.26 8.73
N ARG A 29 6.26 8.40 9.76
CA ARG A 29 6.21 8.83 11.17
C ARG A 29 7.58 8.83 11.89
N ASN A 30 8.62 8.30 11.29
CA ASN A 30 9.96 8.28 11.86
C ASN A 30 10.87 9.18 11.02
N ALA A 31 11.33 10.29 11.62
CA ALA A 31 12.10 11.32 10.95
C ALA A 31 13.44 10.78 10.43
N GLU A 32 14.21 10.07 11.27
CA GLU A 32 15.53 9.55 10.92
C GLU A 32 15.47 8.62 9.69
N LYS A 33 14.54 7.63 9.72
CA LYS A 33 14.34 6.73 8.57
C LYS A 33 13.83 7.45 7.33
N LEU A 34 13.06 8.52 7.50
CA LEU A 34 12.55 9.32 6.39
C LEU A 34 13.68 10.09 5.73
N ASP A 35 14.59 10.63 6.51
CA ASP A 35 15.81 11.31 6.04
C ASP A 35 16.73 10.33 5.30
N ASP A 36 16.93 9.12 5.83
CA ASP A 36 17.71 8.07 5.15
C ASP A 36 17.13 7.74 3.77
N VAL A 37 15.80 7.56 3.67
CA VAL A 37 15.13 7.32 2.39
C VAL A 37 15.27 8.51 1.45
N SER A 38 15.08 9.74 1.95
CA SER A 38 15.25 10.96 1.17
C SER A 38 16.65 11.08 0.56
N ASN A 39 17.67 10.85 1.37
CA ASN A 39 19.07 10.92 0.94
C ASN A 39 19.40 9.82 -0.08
N ASP A 40 18.94 8.58 0.14
CA ASP A 40 19.13 7.48 -0.83
C ASP A 40 18.49 7.81 -2.19
N LEU A 41 17.27 8.37 -2.21
CA LEU A 41 16.60 8.73 -3.46
C LEU A 41 17.29 9.87 -4.19
N LYS A 42 17.82 10.88 -3.49
CA LYS A 42 18.61 11.96 -4.08
C LYS A 42 19.86 11.43 -4.77
N VAL A 43 20.60 10.53 -4.11
CA VAL A 43 21.80 9.89 -4.69
C VAL A 43 21.44 9.05 -5.93
N ARG A 44 20.22 8.52 -6.01
CA ARG A 44 19.75 7.71 -7.15
C ARG A 44 19.18 8.50 -8.31
N GLY A 45 19.18 9.81 -8.25
CA GLY A 45 18.77 10.67 -9.34
C GLY A 45 17.40 11.34 -9.18
N ALA A 46 16.78 11.30 -8.01
CA ALA A 46 15.59 12.08 -7.76
C ALA A 46 15.89 13.58 -7.92
N LYS A 47 15.08 14.30 -8.71
CA LYS A 47 15.27 15.74 -8.96
C LYS A 47 14.95 16.58 -7.73
N ARG A 48 13.96 16.16 -6.96
CA ARG A 48 13.49 16.84 -5.76
C ARG A 48 12.95 15.83 -4.78
N VAL A 49 13.23 15.99 -3.50
CA VAL A 49 12.66 15.15 -2.44
C VAL A 49 12.28 16.05 -1.27
N GLU A 50 10.99 16.17 -1.05
CA GLU A 50 10.40 16.81 0.12
C GLU A 50 9.90 15.74 1.08
N THR A 51 9.89 16.04 2.38
CA THR A 51 9.48 15.11 3.44
C THR A 51 8.39 15.72 4.31
N PHE A 52 7.49 14.88 4.79
CA PHE A 52 6.41 15.27 5.70
C PHE A 52 6.29 14.25 6.83
N LEU A 53 6.49 14.71 8.07
CA LEU A 53 6.41 13.85 9.24
C LEU A 53 4.96 13.74 9.72
N LEU A 54 4.37 12.54 9.61
CA LEU A 54 3.00 12.29 10.01
C LEU A 54 2.81 10.85 10.49
N ASP A 55 2.13 10.63 11.61
CA ASP A 55 1.46 9.37 11.87
C ASP A 55 0.15 9.37 11.06
N ILE A 56 0.03 8.44 10.12
CA ILE A 56 -1.12 8.37 9.22
C ILE A 56 -2.45 8.08 9.95
N ASN A 57 -2.40 7.69 11.22
CA ASN A 57 -3.59 7.53 12.06
C ASN A 57 -4.13 8.87 12.58
N ASP A 58 -3.38 9.96 12.42
CA ASP A 58 -3.85 11.33 12.66
C ASP A 58 -4.67 11.80 11.44
N LEU A 59 -5.93 11.38 11.42
CA LEU A 59 -6.81 11.59 10.27
C LEU A 59 -7.14 13.06 10.03
N GLU A 60 -7.12 13.88 11.08
CA GLU A 60 -7.41 15.31 11.01
C GLU A 60 -6.37 16.08 10.20
N ARG A 61 -5.15 15.54 10.09
CA ARG A 61 -4.06 16.13 9.32
C ARG A 61 -3.98 15.65 7.87
N HIS A 62 -4.90 14.82 7.42
CA HIS A 62 -4.86 14.32 6.05
C HIS A 62 -5.11 15.41 4.99
N GLU A 63 -5.94 16.40 5.27
CA GLU A 63 -6.14 17.56 4.38
C GLU A 63 -4.85 18.38 4.27
N GLU A 64 -4.25 18.75 5.42
CA GLU A 64 -2.93 19.41 5.48
C GLU A 64 -1.89 18.65 4.65
N LEU A 65 -1.85 17.33 4.80
CA LEU A 65 -0.93 16.47 4.06
C LEU A 65 -1.10 16.57 2.55
N VAL A 66 -2.35 16.49 2.06
CA VAL A 66 -2.64 16.54 0.62
C VAL A 66 -2.30 17.92 0.06
N ASP A 67 -2.68 18.98 0.74
CA ASP A 67 -2.42 20.37 0.33
C ASP A 67 -0.91 20.66 0.30
N ALA A 68 -0.17 20.24 1.33
CA ALA A 68 1.28 20.38 1.38
C ALA A 68 1.96 19.62 0.23
N ALA A 69 1.50 18.42 -0.09
CA ALA A 69 2.08 17.64 -1.19
C ALA A 69 1.81 18.27 -2.57
N VAL A 70 0.60 18.77 -2.78
CA VAL A 70 0.21 19.46 -4.02
C VAL A 70 1.02 20.74 -4.20
N LEU A 71 1.16 21.53 -3.13
CA LEU A 71 1.95 22.77 -3.16
C LEU A 71 3.44 22.49 -3.41
N ALA A 72 3.98 21.48 -2.70
CA ALA A 72 5.40 21.18 -2.79
C ALA A 72 5.84 20.64 -4.15
N LEU A 73 4.98 19.95 -4.89
CA LEU A 73 5.30 19.32 -6.17
C LEU A 73 4.63 20.01 -7.38
N ASP A 74 3.96 21.13 -7.17
CA ASP A 74 3.15 21.81 -8.20
C ASP A 74 2.12 20.84 -8.85
N GLY A 75 1.51 20.02 -8.01
CA GLY A 75 0.57 18.98 -8.40
C GLY A 75 1.09 17.56 -8.20
N LEU A 76 0.20 16.57 -8.33
CA LEU A 76 0.51 15.16 -8.15
C LEU A 76 0.18 14.38 -9.43
N ASP A 77 1.15 13.63 -9.97
CA ASP A 77 0.92 12.67 -11.07
C ASP A 77 0.58 11.28 -10.54
N ALA A 78 1.19 10.88 -9.42
CA ALA A 78 0.94 9.58 -8.82
C ALA A 78 1.07 9.60 -7.30
N VAL A 79 0.25 8.77 -6.64
CA VAL A 79 0.37 8.50 -5.20
C VAL A 79 0.51 7.00 -4.98
N LEU A 80 1.50 6.61 -4.18
CA LEU A 80 1.67 5.27 -3.65
C LEU A 80 1.35 5.26 -2.16
N ILE A 81 0.33 4.49 -1.75
CA ILE A 81 0.01 4.24 -0.35
C ILE A 81 0.52 2.86 0.04
N SER A 82 1.51 2.79 0.92
CA SER A 82 2.22 1.56 1.30
C SER A 82 2.41 1.40 2.81
N HIS A 83 1.77 2.23 3.61
CA HIS A 83 1.79 2.05 5.06
C HIS A 83 0.92 0.88 5.50
N GLY A 84 1.21 0.37 6.68
CA GLY A 84 0.45 -0.70 7.32
C GLY A 84 1.29 -1.46 8.33
N THR A 85 0.61 -2.30 9.10
CA THR A 85 1.18 -3.20 10.10
C THR A 85 0.63 -4.60 9.89
N LEU A 86 1.33 -5.64 10.32
CA LEU A 86 0.80 -7.01 10.26
C LEU A 86 0.01 -7.35 11.53
N GLY A 87 0.34 -6.69 12.64
CA GLY A 87 -0.24 -6.93 13.95
C GLY A 87 0.09 -8.30 14.53
N ASP A 88 -0.37 -8.49 15.75
CA ASP A 88 -0.35 -9.78 16.44
C ASP A 88 -1.79 -10.30 16.51
N GLN A 89 -2.11 -11.32 15.71
CA GLN A 89 -3.46 -11.88 15.65
C GLN A 89 -3.92 -12.43 17.00
N GLN A 90 -3.00 -12.98 17.82
CA GLN A 90 -3.36 -13.52 19.14
C GLN A 90 -3.75 -12.39 20.11
N LYS A 91 -3.06 -11.26 20.05
CA LYS A 91 -3.44 -10.08 20.83
C LYS A 91 -4.74 -9.46 20.32
N CYS A 92 -4.90 -9.33 19.03
CA CYS A 92 -6.11 -8.77 18.43
C CYS A 92 -7.36 -9.58 18.83
N GLN A 93 -7.32 -10.90 18.78
CA GLN A 93 -8.49 -11.73 19.12
C GLN A 93 -8.93 -11.63 20.59
N LEU A 94 -8.04 -11.15 21.47
CA LEU A 94 -8.30 -11.00 22.90
C LEU A 94 -8.60 -9.54 23.30
N SER A 95 -8.36 -8.58 22.40
CA SER A 95 -8.51 -7.16 22.69
C SER A 95 -9.18 -6.40 21.55
N VAL A 96 -10.35 -5.83 21.85
CA VAL A 96 -11.06 -4.93 20.91
C VAL A 96 -10.19 -3.73 20.53
N SER A 97 -9.46 -3.16 21.50
CA SER A 97 -8.57 -2.02 21.27
C SER A 97 -7.47 -2.35 20.28
N GLU A 98 -6.80 -3.49 20.42
CA GLU A 98 -5.75 -3.92 19.48
C GLU A 98 -6.33 -4.20 18.09
N THR A 99 -7.51 -4.85 18.02
CA THR A 99 -8.21 -5.08 16.75
C THR A 99 -8.55 -3.77 16.05
N LEU A 100 -9.12 -2.80 16.75
CA LEU A 100 -9.49 -1.50 16.17
C LEU A 100 -8.24 -0.71 15.75
N LYS A 101 -7.16 -0.73 16.54
CA LYS A 101 -5.89 -0.09 16.19
C LYS A 101 -5.32 -0.63 14.88
N GLU A 102 -5.27 -1.96 14.72
CA GLU A 102 -4.81 -2.59 13.49
C GLU A 102 -5.72 -2.24 12.31
N PHE A 103 -7.04 -2.26 12.52
CA PHE A 103 -8.01 -1.91 11.49
C PHE A 103 -7.91 -0.42 11.11
N THR A 104 -7.71 0.47 12.06
CA THR A 104 -7.50 1.90 11.80
C THR A 104 -6.28 2.12 10.93
N THR A 105 -5.13 1.54 11.29
CA THR A 105 -3.88 1.71 10.53
C THR A 105 -3.97 1.11 9.12
N ASN A 106 -4.57 -0.08 8.95
CA ASN A 106 -4.55 -0.80 7.68
C ASN A 106 -5.75 -0.52 6.77
N CYS A 107 -6.80 0.12 7.28
CA CYS A 107 -8.05 0.36 6.55
C CYS A 107 -8.55 1.80 6.68
N THR A 108 -8.92 2.25 7.89
CA THR A 108 -9.58 3.56 8.09
C THR A 108 -8.71 4.71 7.60
N SER A 109 -7.43 4.74 7.98
CA SER A 109 -6.48 5.76 7.53
C SER A 109 -6.27 5.76 6.01
N VAL A 110 -6.24 4.57 5.41
CA VAL A 110 -6.11 4.42 3.95
C VAL A 110 -7.35 4.98 3.26
N ILE A 111 -8.56 4.63 3.71
CA ILE A 111 -9.82 5.08 3.11
C ILE A 111 -10.00 6.58 3.29
N ALA A 112 -9.69 7.13 4.48
CA ALA A 112 -9.76 8.57 4.74
C ALA A 112 -8.88 9.35 3.74
N LEU A 113 -7.62 8.96 3.61
CA LEU A 113 -6.71 9.60 2.66
C LEU A 113 -7.14 9.41 1.20
N LEU A 114 -7.62 8.22 0.83
CA LEU A 114 -8.13 7.95 -0.52
C LEU A 114 -9.32 8.82 -0.89
N THR A 115 -10.17 9.19 0.07
CA THR A 115 -11.32 10.07 -0.17
C THR A 115 -10.86 11.45 -0.63
N LEU A 116 -9.86 12.02 0.03
CA LEU A 116 -9.28 13.32 -0.34
C LEU A 116 -8.55 13.26 -1.68
N LEU A 117 -7.68 12.28 -1.84
CA LEU A 117 -6.92 12.09 -3.08
C LEU A 117 -7.82 11.82 -4.29
N ALA A 118 -8.91 11.07 -4.09
CA ALA A 118 -9.88 10.82 -5.16
C ALA A 118 -10.52 12.11 -5.66
N ASN A 119 -10.96 12.99 -4.75
CA ASN A 119 -11.54 14.29 -5.10
C ASN A 119 -10.52 15.16 -5.85
N TYR A 120 -9.27 15.19 -5.37
CA TYR A 120 -8.20 15.91 -6.04
C TYR A 120 -7.96 15.41 -7.47
N PHE A 121 -7.71 14.12 -7.67
CA PHE A 121 -7.42 13.55 -8.99
C PHE A 121 -8.62 13.62 -9.95
N GLU A 122 -9.84 13.48 -9.43
CA GLU A 122 -11.06 13.63 -10.24
C GLU A 122 -11.18 15.03 -10.85
N GLN A 123 -10.82 16.06 -10.08
CA GLN A 123 -10.76 17.45 -10.56
C GLN A 123 -9.64 17.65 -11.59
N GLN A 124 -8.47 17.01 -11.35
CA GLN A 124 -7.33 17.09 -12.28
C GLN A 124 -7.56 16.31 -13.60
N LYS A 125 -8.53 15.40 -13.63
CA LYS A 125 -8.86 14.52 -14.78
C LYS A 125 -7.65 13.71 -15.30
N ARG A 126 -6.70 13.43 -14.43
CA ARG A 126 -5.48 12.67 -14.72
C ARG A 126 -4.86 12.17 -13.42
N GLY A 127 -3.97 11.18 -13.53
CA GLY A 127 -3.14 10.72 -12.43
C GLY A 127 -3.33 9.24 -12.11
N CYS A 128 -2.61 8.80 -11.07
CA CYS A 128 -2.58 7.41 -10.65
C CYS A 128 -2.59 7.29 -9.11
N ILE A 129 -3.48 6.47 -8.58
CA ILE A 129 -3.54 6.09 -7.17
C ILE A 129 -3.20 4.61 -7.07
N ALA A 130 -2.03 4.28 -6.51
CA ALA A 130 -1.61 2.90 -6.26
C ALA A 130 -1.62 2.60 -4.76
N VAL A 131 -2.24 1.49 -4.35
CA VAL A 131 -2.35 1.12 -2.94
C VAL A 131 -1.88 -0.31 -2.72
N VAL A 132 -0.99 -0.48 -1.75
CA VAL A 132 -0.51 -1.79 -1.33
C VAL A 132 -1.54 -2.43 -0.39
N SER A 133 -2.34 -3.33 -0.97
CA SER A 133 -3.22 -4.25 -0.26
C SER A 133 -2.46 -5.54 0.09
N SER A 134 -3.06 -6.70 -0.07
CA SER A 134 -2.43 -8.01 0.16
C SER A 134 -3.29 -9.13 -0.41
N VAL A 135 -2.67 -10.27 -0.72
CA VAL A 135 -3.39 -11.53 -0.96
C VAL A 135 -4.17 -12.00 0.29
N ALA A 136 -3.81 -11.52 1.48
CA ALA A 136 -4.55 -11.81 2.71
C ALA A 136 -5.97 -11.21 2.70
N GLY A 137 -6.20 -10.15 1.91
CA GLY A 137 -7.52 -9.56 1.71
C GLY A 137 -8.45 -10.35 0.77
N ASP A 138 -7.97 -11.41 0.12
CA ASP A 138 -8.79 -12.21 -0.80
C ASP A 138 -9.62 -13.28 -0.07
N ARG A 139 -9.14 -13.76 1.09
CA ARG A 139 -9.87 -14.69 1.95
C ARG A 139 -9.34 -14.63 3.38
N GLY A 140 -10.24 -14.52 4.37
CA GLY A 140 -9.89 -14.52 5.79
C GLY A 140 -9.24 -15.83 6.22
N ARG A 141 -8.17 -15.76 7.02
CA ARG A 141 -7.45 -16.91 7.57
C ARG A 141 -7.34 -16.78 9.08
N LYS A 142 -7.43 -17.92 9.79
CA LYS A 142 -7.34 -17.92 11.26
C LYS A 142 -6.07 -17.27 11.80
N SER A 143 -4.99 -17.28 11.02
CA SER A 143 -3.68 -16.72 11.41
C SER A 143 -3.60 -15.19 11.34
N ASN A 144 -4.48 -14.51 10.59
CA ASN A 144 -4.39 -13.07 10.35
C ASN A 144 -5.70 -12.42 9.86
N TYR A 145 -6.85 -12.84 10.40
CA TYR A 145 -8.16 -12.37 9.89
C TYR A 145 -8.41 -10.87 10.16
N VAL A 146 -7.85 -10.28 11.20
CA VAL A 146 -7.98 -8.83 11.44
C VAL A 146 -7.26 -8.04 10.34
N TYR A 147 -6.02 -8.38 10.05
CA TYR A 147 -5.26 -7.81 8.94
C TYR A 147 -5.94 -8.10 7.58
N GLY A 148 -6.36 -9.36 7.39
CA GLY A 148 -7.03 -9.80 6.16
C GLY A 148 -8.31 -9.02 5.88
N SER A 149 -9.18 -8.81 6.90
CA SER A 149 -10.40 -8.01 6.74
C SER A 149 -10.12 -6.54 6.44
N ALA A 150 -9.11 -5.92 7.06
CA ALA A 150 -8.69 -4.56 6.73
C ALA A 150 -8.25 -4.44 5.26
N LYS A 151 -7.42 -5.37 4.77
CA LYS A 151 -6.97 -5.39 3.37
C LYS A 151 -8.07 -5.78 2.38
N ALA A 152 -9.06 -6.58 2.80
CA ALA A 152 -10.25 -6.86 2.01
C ALA A 152 -11.12 -5.60 1.84
N ALA A 153 -11.35 -4.86 2.93
CA ALA A 153 -12.11 -3.61 2.90
C ALA A 153 -11.44 -2.57 1.96
N VAL A 154 -10.12 -2.38 2.07
CA VAL A 154 -9.37 -1.50 1.16
C VAL A 154 -9.49 -1.98 -0.29
N SER A 155 -9.40 -3.29 -0.55
CA SER A 155 -9.52 -3.81 -1.92
C SER A 155 -10.90 -3.59 -2.51
N ALA A 156 -11.97 -3.73 -1.72
CA ALA A 156 -13.34 -3.45 -2.10
C ALA A 156 -13.54 -1.95 -2.36
N PHE A 157 -13.03 -1.09 -1.49
CA PHE A 157 -13.07 0.38 -1.66
C PHE A 157 -12.39 0.80 -2.95
N LEU A 158 -11.18 0.30 -3.23
CA LEU A 158 -10.44 0.59 -4.46
C LEU A 158 -11.18 0.11 -5.72
N SER A 159 -11.93 -0.99 -5.63
CA SER A 159 -12.75 -1.46 -6.76
C SER A 159 -13.88 -0.47 -7.08
N GLY A 160 -14.60 0.03 -6.06
CA GLY A 160 -15.60 1.07 -6.25
C GLY A 160 -15.00 2.39 -6.74
N LEU A 161 -13.87 2.80 -6.14
CA LEU A 161 -13.17 4.02 -6.51
C LEU A 161 -12.68 4.00 -7.96
N ARG A 162 -12.23 2.87 -8.46
CA ARG A 162 -11.85 2.67 -9.87
C ARG A 162 -13.02 2.94 -10.80
N GLY A 163 -14.21 2.44 -10.47
CA GLY A 163 -15.43 2.73 -11.22
C GLY A 163 -15.76 4.23 -11.24
N ARG A 164 -15.70 4.90 -10.07
CA ARG A 164 -15.95 6.34 -9.96
C ARG A 164 -14.98 7.16 -10.81
N LEU A 165 -13.70 6.87 -10.76
CA LEU A 165 -12.65 7.68 -11.37
C LEU A 165 -12.34 7.33 -12.83
N ALA A 166 -12.94 6.27 -13.38
CA ALA A 166 -12.69 5.83 -14.75
C ALA A 166 -13.02 6.92 -15.79
N SER A 167 -14.15 7.60 -15.64
CA SER A 167 -14.56 8.69 -16.54
C SER A 167 -13.67 9.94 -16.44
N ALA A 168 -12.98 10.09 -15.31
CA ALA A 168 -12.01 11.17 -15.11
C ALA A 168 -10.61 10.85 -15.65
N GLY A 169 -10.39 9.66 -16.23
CA GLY A 169 -9.08 9.26 -16.75
C GLY A 169 -8.03 8.95 -15.67
N VAL A 170 -8.45 8.77 -14.42
CA VAL A 170 -7.56 8.47 -13.27
C VAL A 170 -7.42 6.96 -13.10
N THR A 171 -6.19 6.50 -13.00
CA THR A 171 -5.89 5.08 -12.80
C THR A 171 -5.89 4.74 -11.30
N VAL A 172 -6.65 3.72 -10.89
CA VAL A 172 -6.66 3.21 -9.51
C VAL A 172 -6.11 1.79 -9.49
N ILE A 173 -4.98 1.60 -8.81
CA ILE A 173 -4.23 0.34 -8.79
C ILE A 173 -4.36 -0.33 -7.42
N THR A 174 -4.89 -1.54 -7.40
CA THR A 174 -4.85 -2.43 -6.24
C THR A 174 -3.66 -3.37 -6.37
N VAL A 175 -2.62 -3.14 -5.56
CA VAL A 175 -1.45 -4.03 -5.50
C VAL A 175 -1.71 -5.10 -4.45
N LYS A 176 -1.59 -6.36 -4.83
CA LYS A 176 -1.77 -7.53 -3.94
C LYS A 176 -0.46 -8.34 -3.86
N PRO A 177 0.48 -7.92 -3.00
CA PRO A 177 1.66 -8.73 -2.74
C PRO A 177 1.28 -10.04 -2.04
N GLY A 178 2.06 -11.09 -2.32
CA GLY A 178 2.08 -12.29 -1.50
C GLY A 178 3.00 -12.14 -0.29
N LEU A 179 3.76 -13.18 0.01
CA LEU A 179 4.80 -13.14 1.04
C LEU A 179 6.01 -12.37 0.53
N VAL A 180 6.38 -11.31 1.23
CA VAL A 180 7.52 -10.44 0.86
C VAL A 180 8.52 -10.42 1.99
N ASP A 181 9.79 -10.58 1.67
CA ASP A 181 10.90 -10.49 2.62
C ASP A 181 11.13 -9.03 3.01
N THR A 182 10.61 -8.67 4.19
CA THR A 182 10.65 -7.32 4.75
C THR A 182 10.77 -7.41 6.27
N PRO A 183 11.10 -6.32 6.99
CA PRO A 183 11.05 -6.30 8.44
C PRO A 183 9.70 -6.74 9.03
N MET A 184 8.59 -6.46 8.35
CA MET A 184 7.24 -6.87 8.77
C MET A 184 7.05 -8.39 8.84
N THR A 185 7.77 -9.15 8.03
CA THR A 185 7.69 -10.61 7.91
C THR A 185 8.92 -11.32 8.44
N ALA A 186 9.79 -10.62 9.19
CA ALA A 186 11.07 -11.15 9.67
C ALA A 186 10.90 -12.38 10.59
N SER A 187 9.79 -12.47 11.32
CA SER A 187 9.45 -13.60 12.21
C SER A 187 8.93 -14.83 11.46
N LEU A 188 8.57 -14.70 10.17
CA LEU A 188 8.03 -15.80 9.39
C LEU A 188 9.16 -16.63 8.77
N ARG A 189 8.98 -17.97 8.77
CA ARG A 189 9.90 -18.87 8.07
C ARG A 189 9.87 -18.60 6.58
N LYS A 190 11.00 -18.17 6.03
CA LYS A 190 11.14 -17.88 4.60
C LYS A 190 11.14 -19.16 3.78
N GLY A 191 10.46 -19.17 2.64
CA GLY A 191 10.36 -20.29 1.71
C GLY A 191 10.24 -19.81 0.27
N LEU A 192 9.99 -20.72 -0.65
CA LEU A 192 9.95 -20.48 -2.11
C LEU A 192 8.91 -19.45 -2.56
N LEU A 193 7.87 -19.21 -1.75
CA LEU A 193 6.83 -18.25 -2.08
C LEU A 193 7.17 -16.80 -1.68
N PHE A 194 8.31 -16.60 -1.01
CA PHE A 194 8.76 -15.24 -0.65
C PHE A 194 9.39 -14.53 -1.84
N ALA A 195 9.00 -13.30 -2.04
CA ALA A 195 9.65 -12.39 -2.98
C ALA A 195 10.49 -11.36 -2.23
N SER A 196 11.55 -10.86 -2.84
CA SER A 196 12.28 -9.71 -2.31
C SER A 196 11.45 -8.43 -2.44
N ALA A 197 11.69 -7.47 -1.54
CA ALA A 197 11.07 -6.14 -1.63
C ALA A 197 11.39 -5.46 -2.98
N GLY A 198 12.61 -5.63 -3.51
CA GLY A 198 13.02 -5.11 -4.81
C GLY A 198 12.17 -5.63 -5.97
N LYS A 199 11.89 -6.95 -6.01
CA LYS A 199 11.02 -7.54 -7.03
C LYS A 199 9.58 -7.01 -6.95
N VAL A 200 9.09 -6.78 -5.73
CA VAL A 200 7.75 -6.21 -5.53
C VAL A 200 7.74 -4.73 -5.92
N GLY A 201 8.76 -3.97 -5.54
CA GLY A 201 8.91 -2.56 -5.89
C GLY A 201 8.95 -2.33 -7.40
N GLU A 202 9.77 -3.10 -8.12
CA GLU A 202 9.80 -3.08 -9.59
C GLU A 202 8.44 -3.43 -10.21
N GLY A 203 7.75 -4.44 -9.66
CA GLY A 203 6.42 -4.83 -10.11
C GLY A 203 5.37 -3.72 -9.92
N ILE A 204 5.46 -2.94 -8.83
CA ILE A 204 4.59 -1.78 -8.59
C ILE A 204 4.92 -0.66 -9.57
N TYR A 205 6.21 -0.33 -9.76
CA TYR A 205 6.65 0.64 -10.75
C TYR A 205 6.09 0.31 -12.14
N GLN A 206 6.26 -0.93 -12.61
CA GLN A 206 5.72 -1.38 -13.90
C GLN A 206 4.17 -1.32 -13.95
N ALA A 207 3.49 -1.57 -12.83
CA ALA A 207 2.04 -1.47 -12.76
C ALA A 207 1.56 -0.03 -12.92
N ILE A 208 2.24 0.93 -12.30
CA ILE A 208 1.96 2.37 -12.42
C ILE A 208 2.22 2.84 -13.85
N MET A 209 3.40 2.54 -14.41
CA MET A 209 3.78 2.94 -15.76
C MET A 209 2.85 2.36 -16.85
N LYS A 210 2.35 1.12 -16.65
CA LYS A 210 1.45 0.43 -17.59
C LYS A 210 -0.03 0.59 -17.23
N LYS A 211 -0.38 1.41 -16.24
CA LYS A 211 -1.75 1.68 -15.78
C LYS A 211 -2.57 0.41 -15.51
N ARG A 212 -1.95 -0.59 -14.84
CA ARG A 212 -2.63 -1.86 -14.52
C ARG A 212 -3.51 -1.70 -13.29
N GLU A 213 -4.75 -2.16 -13.35
CA GLU A 213 -5.75 -1.92 -12.30
C GLU A 213 -5.60 -2.84 -11.08
N VAL A 214 -5.35 -4.13 -11.28
CA VAL A 214 -5.18 -5.11 -10.20
C VAL A 214 -3.97 -5.98 -10.50
N VAL A 215 -2.99 -5.95 -9.61
CA VAL A 215 -1.75 -6.70 -9.79
C VAL A 215 -1.44 -7.59 -8.58
N TYR A 216 -1.15 -8.86 -8.85
CA TYR A 216 -0.59 -9.79 -7.88
C TYR A 216 0.92 -9.85 -8.10
N ILE A 217 1.69 -9.65 -7.04
CA ILE A 217 3.15 -9.62 -7.14
C ILE A 217 3.76 -10.55 -6.07
N PRO A 218 4.48 -11.59 -6.50
CA PRO A 218 4.63 -12.09 -7.88
C PRO A 218 3.33 -12.59 -8.50
N TRP A 219 3.29 -12.64 -9.82
CA TRP A 219 2.10 -12.95 -10.62
C TRP A 219 1.43 -14.30 -10.28
N PHE A 220 2.19 -15.28 -9.84
CA PHE A 220 1.70 -16.62 -9.50
C PHE A 220 0.73 -16.63 -8.30
N TRP A 221 0.71 -15.57 -7.50
CA TRP A 221 -0.30 -15.44 -6.44
C TRP A 221 -1.73 -15.32 -6.96
N ARG A 222 -1.89 -14.85 -8.21
CA ARG A 222 -3.24 -14.75 -8.80
C ARG A 222 -3.91 -16.12 -8.95
N PRO A 223 -3.34 -17.12 -9.66
CA PRO A 223 -3.95 -18.45 -9.72
C PRO A 223 -4.00 -19.13 -8.34
N ILE A 224 -3.02 -18.97 -7.47
CA ILE A 224 -3.08 -19.51 -6.10
C ILE A 224 -4.32 -18.98 -5.38
N MET A 225 -4.55 -17.68 -5.40
CA MET A 225 -5.69 -17.09 -4.70
C MET A 225 -7.03 -17.42 -5.37
N MET A 226 -7.08 -17.63 -6.68
CA MET A 226 -8.27 -18.16 -7.34
C MET A 226 -8.66 -19.55 -6.76
N ILE A 227 -7.70 -20.44 -6.62
CA ILE A 227 -7.91 -21.75 -6.00
C ILE A 227 -8.33 -21.60 -4.53
N VAL A 228 -7.59 -20.81 -3.75
CA VAL A 228 -7.87 -20.59 -2.31
C VAL A 228 -9.31 -20.08 -2.09
N ARG A 229 -9.76 -19.15 -2.93
CA ARG A 229 -11.12 -18.59 -2.85
C ARG A 229 -12.21 -19.61 -3.20
N SER A 230 -11.91 -20.58 -4.06
CA SER A 230 -12.85 -21.61 -4.50
C SER A 230 -12.99 -22.78 -3.52
N ILE A 231 -12.12 -22.90 -2.50
CA ILE A 231 -12.19 -23.98 -1.50
C ILE A 231 -13.48 -23.82 -0.69
N PRO A 232 -14.35 -24.84 -0.59
CA PRO A 232 -15.55 -24.79 0.26
C PRO A 232 -15.19 -24.51 1.72
N GLU A 233 -16.02 -23.75 2.43
CA GLU A 233 -15.76 -23.36 3.82
C GLU A 233 -15.59 -24.56 4.77
N ALA A 234 -16.36 -25.65 4.55
CA ALA A 234 -16.24 -26.88 5.32
C ALA A 234 -14.83 -27.51 5.28
N VAL A 235 -14.11 -27.31 4.18
CA VAL A 235 -12.73 -27.76 4.00
C VAL A 235 -11.76 -26.70 4.49
N PHE A 236 -11.97 -25.42 4.09
CA PHE A 236 -11.05 -24.33 4.37
C PHE A 236 -10.79 -24.12 5.86
N LYS A 237 -11.82 -24.18 6.70
CA LYS A 237 -11.70 -24.03 8.16
C LYS A 237 -10.81 -25.09 8.83
N LYS A 238 -10.55 -26.23 8.17
CA LYS A 238 -9.68 -27.31 8.66
C LYS A 238 -8.22 -27.14 8.25
N LEU A 239 -7.95 -26.23 7.31
CA LEU A 239 -6.59 -25.98 6.83
C LEU A 239 -5.81 -25.08 7.79
N SER A 240 -4.52 -25.32 7.90
CA SER A 240 -3.59 -24.57 8.74
C SER A 240 -2.77 -23.60 7.88
N PHE A 241 -3.32 -22.42 7.62
CA PHE A 241 -2.58 -21.35 6.93
C PHE A 241 -2.26 -20.20 7.89
#